data_176ef30dc5546e200cf6e0ff8409440e
#
_entry.id   176ef30dc5546e200cf6e0ff8409440e
#
_cell.length_a   1.000
_cell.length_b   1.000
_cell.length_c   1.000
_cell.angle_alpha   90.00
_cell.angle_beta   90.00
_cell.angle_gamma   90.00
#
_symmetry.space_group_name_H-M   'P 1'
#
loop_
_entity.id
_entity.type
_entity.pdbx_description
1 polymer ?
#
loop_
_entity_poly.entity_id
_entity_poly.type
_entity_poly.pdbx_seq_one_letter_code
_entity_poly.pdbx_strand_id
1 'polypeptide(L)'
;QSGHRRYGQRFGDGDYPIEENTEEDNWRFVERSMAMKPMKPVIDGEPIYEEIPHGLHDENELLWKDYDVRRYAYWSVFAGSFGHTYGHNSIMQFIKPGVGGAYGAKKPWYDALNDPGYNQMKYLKNLMLTFPFFERVPDQSVIAGQNGERYDRAIATRGNDYLMVYNYTGRPME
;
A
#
# COMPACT_ATOMS: atom_id res chain seq x y z
N GLN A 1 9.60 -2.13 3.26
CA GLN A 1 8.89 -2.78 2.15
C GLN A 1 7.73 -3.59 2.68
N SER A 2 6.55 -3.44 2.11
CA SER A 2 5.35 -4.19 2.49
C SER A 2 4.89 -5.17 1.40
N GLY A 3 5.55 -5.15 0.24
CA GLY A 3 5.03 -5.63 -1.02
C GLY A 3 5.16 -7.11 -1.36
N HIS A 4 4.44 -7.48 -2.43
CA HIS A 4 4.48 -8.75 -3.15
C HIS A 4 4.14 -10.01 -2.35
N ARG A 5 3.50 -9.87 -1.18
CA ARG A 5 3.20 -10.98 -0.29
C ARG A 5 1.97 -11.75 -0.75
N ARG A 6 2.04 -13.06 -0.51
CA ARG A 6 0.88 -13.95 -0.64
C ARG A 6 0.16 -14.03 0.70
N TYR A 7 -1.15 -14.28 0.69
CA TYR A 7 -1.91 -14.58 1.89
C TYR A 7 -1.25 -15.70 2.71
N GLY A 8 -1.11 -15.49 4.02
CA GLY A 8 -0.47 -16.43 4.94
C GLY A 8 1.05 -16.60 4.78
N GLN A 9 1.68 -15.84 3.90
CA GLN A 9 3.14 -15.88 3.76
C GLN A 9 3.80 -15.21 4.97
N ARG A 10 4.75 -15.91 5.59
CA ARG A 10 5.53 -15.40 6.72
C ARG A 10 6.76 -14.66 6.21
N PHE A 11 6.99 -13.46 6.74
CA PHE A 11 8.22 -12.72 6.56
C PHE A 11 8.88 -12.51 7.92
N GLY A 12 10.11 -12.91 8.03
CA GLY A 12 10.98 -12.59 9.14
C GLY A 12 12.38 -12.41 8.61
N ASP A 13 13.02 -11.33 8.95
CA ASP A 13 14.45 -11.21 8.98
C ASP A 13 14.88 -11.17 10.45
N GLY A 14 16.06 -11.71 10.76
CA GLY A 14 16.53 -12.20 12.05
C GLY A 14 16.28 -11.37 13.31
N ASP A 15 15.90 -10.10 13.22
CA ASP A 15 15.70 -9.22 14.38
C ASP A 15 14.22 -8.90 14.67
N TYR A 16 13.29 -9.39 13.84
CA TYR A 16 11.87 -9.13 14.01
C TYR A 16 11.09 -10.43 14.20
N PRO A 17 10.13 -10.46 15.13
CA PRO A 17 9.28 -11.63 15.28
C PRO A 17 8.60 -11.95 13.95
N ILE A 18 8.59 -13.23 13.59
CA ILE A 18 7.86 -13.71 12.42
C ILE A 18 6.38 -13.51 12.71
N GLU A 19 5.80 -12.49 12.11
CA GLU A 19 4.35 -12.29 12.11
C GLU A 19 3.76 -12.87 10.83
N GLU A 20 2.57 -13.40 10.93
CA GLU A 20 1.79 -13.69 9.73
C GLU A 20 1.40 -12.37 9.09
N ASN A 21 2.07 -12.05 7.99
CA ASN A 21 1.76 -10.89 7.17
C ASN A 21 0.89 -11.36 6.01
N THR A 22 -0.13 -10.60 5.71
CA THR A 22 -1.06 -10.88 4.62
C THR A 22 -1.12 -9.69 3.67
N GLU A 23 -1.74 -9.86 2.52
CA GLU A 23 -2.04 -8.77 1.60
C GLU A 23 -3.05 -7.75 2.17
N GLU A 24 -3.55 -7.99 3.38
CA GLU A 24 -4.60 -7.20 4.01
C GLU A 24 -4.08 -6.28 5.13
N ASP A 25 -2.76 -6.14 5.29
CA ASP A 25 -2.22 -5.50 6.49
C ASP A 25 -0.93 -4.69 6.30
N ASN A 26 -0.67 -4.17 5.09
CA ASN A 26 0.56 -3.40 4.86
C ASN A 26 0.71 -2.17 5.78
N TRP A 27 -0.38 -1.62 6.29
CA TRP A 27 -0.40 -0.57 7.29
C TRP A 27 0.38 -0.93 8.57
N ARG A 28 0.45 -2.21 8.95
CA ARG A 28 1.22 -2.69 10.11
C ARG A 28 2.71 -2.40 9.99
N PHE A 29 3.27 -2.51 8.79
CA PHE A 29 4.70 -2.19 8.56
C PHE A 29 4.99 -0.73 8.80
N VAL A 30 4.08 0.14 8.38
CA VAL A 30 4.21 1.58 8.59
C VAL A 30 4.06 1.90 10.08
N GLU A 31 3.03 1.41 10.76
CA GLU A 31 2.82 1.61 12.19
C GLU A 31 4.02 1.13 13.01
N ARG A 32 4.56 -0.05 12.72
CA ARG A 32 5.77 -0.57 13.36
C ARG A 32 6.97 0.35 13.15
N SER A 33 7.18 0.80 11.93
CA SER A 33 8.30 1.69 11.59
C SER A 33 8.17 3.06 12.27
N MET A 34 6.95 3.59 12.36
CA MET A 34 6.66 4.83 13.07
C MET A 34 6.89 4.73 14.59
N ALA A 35 6.71 3.54 15.16
CA ALA A 35 6.94 3.29 16.59
C ALA A 35 8.44 3.19 16.96
N MET A 36 9.33 3.02 16.00
CA MET A 36 10.78 2.92 16.25
C MET A 36 11.36 4.22 16.81
N LYS A 37 12.42 4.09 17.63
CA LYS A 37 13.13 5.22 18.20
C LYS A 37 14.62 5.23 17.77
N PRO A 38 15.20 6.38 17.40
CA PRO A 38 14.51 7.66 17.21
C PRO A 38 13.55 7.62 16.02
N MET A 39 12.44 8.33 16.11
CA MET A 39 11.47 8.39 15.02
C MET A 39 12.12 9.00 13.77
N LYS A 40 11.87 8.38 12.64
CA LYS A 40 12.35 8.81 11.32
C LYS A 40 11.18 8.85 10.33
N PRO A 41 11.29 9.65 9.26
CA PRO A 41 10.32 9.59 8.18
C PRO A 41 10.24 8.16 7.59
N VAL A 42 9.02 7.70 7.35
CA VAL A 42 8.74 6.36 6.82
C VAL A 42 8.12 6.47 5.43
N ILE A 43 8.59 5.67 4.50
CA ILE A 43 7.99 5.50 3.17
C ILE A 43 7.77 4.01 2.90
N ASP A 44 6.64 3.68 2.30
CA ASP A 44 6.45 2.36 1.69
C ASP A 44 7.02 2.40 0.27
N GLY A 45 8.30 2.08 0.17
CA GLY A 45 9.09 2.24 -1.06
C GLY A 45 8.95 1.08 -2.04
N GLU A 46 8.41 -0.05 -1.60
CA GLU A 46 8.16 -1.21 -2.45
C GLU A 46 6.92 -1.96 -1.93
N PRO A 47 5.74 -1.41 -2.17
CA PRO A 47 4.47 -2.10 -1.96
C PRO A 47 4.24 -3.13 -3.08
N ILE A 48 3.02 -3.66 -3.16
CA ILE A 48 2.62 -4.44 -4.34
C ILE A 48 2.67 -3.59 -5.61
N TYR A 49 2.97 -4.23 -6.74
CA TYR A 49 2.95 -3.61 -8.06
C TYR A 49 1.77 -4.11 -8.89
N GLU A 50 1.17 -3.22 -9.66
CA GLU A 50 0.09 -3.56 -10.57
C GLU A 50 0.56 -4.60 -11.60
N GLU A 51 -0.28 -5.61 -11.87
CA GLU A 51 -0.03 -6.72 -12.80
C GLU A 51 1.13 -7.65 -12.39
N ILE A 52 1.57 -7.67 -11.13
CA ILE A 52 2.44 -8.72 -10.58
C ILE A 52 1.58 -9.83 -9.95
N PRO A 53 1.97 -11.11 -10.07
CA PRO A 53 1.31 -12.21 -9.37
C PRO A 53 1.41 -12.08 -7.85
N HIS A 54 0.38 -12.50 -7.13
CA HIS A 54 0.43 -12.66 -5.69
C HIS A 54 1.59 -13.57 -5.30
N GLY A 55 2.44 -13.15 -4.37
CA GLY A 55 3.63 -13.89 -3.97
C GLY A 55 4.79 -13.85 -4.98
N LEU A 56 4.68 -13.05 -6.02
CA LEU A 56 5.73 -12.67 -6.97
C LEU A 56 6.09 -13.73 -8.03
N HIS A 57 6.31 -14.98 -7.66
CA HIS A 57 6.99 -15.97 -8.51
C HIS A 57 6.07 -16.99 -9.20
N ASP A 58 4.84 -17.14 -8.74
CA ASP A 58 3.89 -18.07 -9.36
C ASP A 58 2.98 -17.32 -10.33
N GLU A 59 3.25 -17.47 -11.62
CA GLU A 59 2.50 -16.82 -12.70
C GLU A 59 1.05 -17.30 -12.85
N ASN A 60 0.65 -18.38 -12.16
CA ASN A 60 -0.72 -18.87 -12.13
C ASN A 60 -1.57 -18.21 -11.04
N GLU A 61 -0.95 -17.50 -10.13
CA GLU A 61 -1.66 -16.75 -9.09
C GLU A 61 -2.38 -15.53 -9.67
N LEU A 62 -3.35 -15.03 -8.91
CA LEU A 62 -4.04 -13.79 -9.24
C LEU A 62 -3.05 -12.63 -9.35
N LEU A 63 -3.32 -11.71 -10.24
CA LEU A 63 -2.51 -10.50 -10.39
C LEU A 63 -3.06 -9.39 -9.50
N TRP A 64 -2.17 -8.64 -8.89
CA TRP A 64 -2.52 -7.39 -8.22
C TRP A 64 -3.11 -6.39 -9.20
N LYS A 65 -4.24 -5.78 -8.84
CA LYS A 65 -4.99 -4.86 -9.72
C LYS A 65 -4.95 -3.43 -9.19
N ASP A 66 -5.50 -2.53 -9.96
CA ASP A 66 -5.57 -1.09 -9.65
C ASP A 66 -6.18 -0.79 -8.28
N TYR A 67 -7.24 -1.50 -7.90
CA TYR A 67 -7.88 -1.33 -6.59
C TYR A 67 -6.99 -1.82 -5.43
N ASP A 68 -6.13 -2.80 -5.66
CA ASP A 68 -5.18 -3.29 -4.68
C ASP A 68 -4.05 -2.30 -4.46
N VAL A 69 -3.39 -1.84 -5.53
CA VAL A 69 -2.32 -0.83 -5.40
C VAL A 69 -2.84 0.47 -4.80
N ARG A 70 -4.09 0.86 -5.11
CA ARG A 70 -4.76 2.00 -4.49
C ARG A 70 -4.96 1.77 -2.99
N ARG A 71 -5.50 0.62 -2.57
CA ARG A 71 -5.68 0.27 -1.15
C ARG A 71 -4.37 0.35 -0.39
N TYR A 72 -3.30 -0.25 -0.91
CA TYR A 72 -1.98 -0.20 -0.30
C TYR A 72 -1.47 1.22 -0.13
N ALA A 73 -1.63 2.05 -1.15
CA ALA A 73 -1.22 3.46 -1.10
C ALA A 73 -1.94 4.22 0.02
N TYR A 74 -3.26 4.10 0.09
CA TYR A 74 -4.06 4.77 1.13
C TYR A 74 -3.71 4.24 2.52
N TRP A 75 -3.64 2.94 2.70
CA TRP A 75 -3.28 2.35 4.00
C TRP A 75 -1.90 2.81 4.46
N SER A 76 -0.88 2.77 3.62
CA SER A 76 0.46 3.22 3.98
C SER A 76 0.48 4.69 4.38
N VAL A 77 -0.12 5.55 3.57
CA VAL A 77 -0.09 6.99 3.83
C VAL A 77 -0.92 7.36 5.05
N PHE A 78 -2.11 6.80 5.22
CA PHE A 78 -2.96 7.06 6.40
C PHE A 78 -2.35 6.52 7.70
N ALA A 79 -1.60 5.42 7.64
CA ALA A 79 -0.88 4.87 8.79
C ALA A 79 0.35 5.72 9.22
N GLY A 80 0.70 6.76 8.48
CA GLY A 80 1.76 7.70 8.86
C GLY A 80 2.94 7.79 7.89
N SER A 81 2.98 6.97 6.84
CA SER A 81 3.99 7.11 5.79
C SER A 81 3.93 8.50 5.15
N PHE A 82 5.09 9.13 4.91
CA PHE A 82 5.13 10.39 4.20
C PHE A 82 4.96 10.24 2.69
N GLY A 83 4.99 9.01 2.17
CA GLY A 83 4.83 8.74 0.75
C GLY A 83 4.66 7.26 0.44
N HIS A 84 4.39 7.00 -0.81
CA HIS A 84 4.15 5.69 -1.37
C HIS A 84 4.72 5.63 -2.78
N THR A 85 5.30 4.50 -3.16
CA THR A 85 5.80 4.26 -4.50
C THR A 85 4.83 3.37 -5.27
N TYR A 86 4.32 3.87 -6.39
CA TYR A 86 3.59 3.04 -7.34
C TYR A 86 4.58 2.24 -8.21
N GLY A 87 4.26 0.98 -8.48
CA GLY A 87 4.97 0.15 -9.44
C GLY A 87 4.02 -0.63 -10.34
N HIS A 88 4.53 -1.02 -11.50
CA HIS A 88 3.83 -1.85 -12.47
C HIS A 88 4.78 -2.89 -13.04
N ASN A 89 4.32 -4.14 -13.17
CA ASN A 89 5.12 -5.27 -13.62
C ASN A 89 5.86 -4.99 -14.94
N SER A 90 5.14 -4.54 -15.94
CA SER A 90 5.70 -4.28 -17.27
C SER A 90 6.60 -3.05 -17.33
N ILE A 91 6.31 -2.01 -16.52
CA ILE A 91 7.08 -0.76 -16.52
C ILE A 91 8.44 -0.96 -15.87
N MET A 92 8.50 -1.62 -14.71
CA MET A 92 9.77 -1.82 -14.00
C MET A 92 10.79 -2.64 -14.80
N GLN A 93 10.30 -3.48 -15.72
CA GLN A 93 11.13 -4.35 -16.55
C GLN A 93 11.33 -3.81 -17.97
N PHE A 94 10.67 -2.72 -18.34
CA PHE A 94 10.66 -2.18 -19.71
C PHE A 94 10.28 -3.23 -20.77
N ILE A 95 9.23 -4.02 -20.49
CA ILE A 95 8.77 -5.12 -21.36
C ILE A 95 8.48 -4.60 -22.76
N LYS A 96 8.98 -5.31 -23.78
CA LYS A 96 8.77 -5.04 -25.20
C LYS A 96 8.27 -6.28 -25.93
N PRO A 97 7.59 -6.16 -27.06
CA PRO A 97 7.24 -7.30 -27.89
C PRO A 97 8.44 -8.17 -28.23
N GLY A 98 8.32 -9.48 -28.06
CA GLY A 98 9.39 -10.45 -28.33
C GLY A 98 10.49 -10.54 -27.27
N VAL A 99 10.41 -9.77 -26.19
CA VAL A 99 11.30 -9.88 -25.04
C VAL A 99 10.52 -10.46 -23.87
N GLY A 100 10.96 -11.60 -23.38
CA GLY A 100 10.37 -12.22 -22.20
C GLY A 100 10.63 -11.38 -20.95
N GLY A 101 9.66 -11.35 -20.04
CA GLY A 101 9.79 -10.71 -18.74
C GLY A 101 9.70 -11.71 -17.61
N ALA A 102 10.19 -11.34 -16.43
CA ALA A 102 9.94 -12.08 -15.20
C ALA A 102 8.51 -11.82 -14.72
N TYR A 103 8.06 -12.67 -13.78
CA TYR A 103 6.78 -12.51 -13.08
C TYR A 103 5.56 -12.43 -14.03
N GLY A 104 5.60 -13.17 -15.14
CA GLY A 104 4.49 -13.23 -16.07
C GLY A 104 4.16 -11.94 -16.83
N ALA A 105 5.05 -10.96 -16.85
CA ALA A 105 4.83 -9.69 -17.56
C ALA A 105 4.69 -9.92 -19.07
N LYS A 106 3.58 -9.48 -19.66
CA LYS A 106 3.26 -9.67 -21.10
C LYS A 106 2.98 -8.37 -21.84
N LYS A 107 2.41 -7.39 -21.15
CA LYS A 107 2.03 -6.08 -21.72
C LYS A 107 3.28 -5.26 -22.02
N PRO A 108 3.42 -4.62 -23.18
CA PRO A 108 4.48 -3.64 -23.39
C PRO A 108 4.42 -2.49 -22.38
N TRP A 109 5.58 -2.04 -21.93
CA TRP A 109 5.66 -1.00 -20.88
C TRP A 109 4.94 0.31 -21.25
N TYR A 110 4.97 0.68 -22.52
CA TYR A 110 4.32 1.91 -23.00
C TYR A 110 2.79 1.82 -23.02
N ASP A 111 2.22 0.62 -23.14
CA ASP A 111 0.77 0.40 -23.00
C ASP A 111 0.37 0.43 -21.52
N ALA A 112 1.24 -0.03 -20.63
CA ALA A 112 1.03 -0.02 -19.19
C ALA A 112 1.05 1.37 -18.56
N LEU A 113 1.61 2.38 -19.23
CA LEU A 113 1.60 3.79 -18.76
C LEU A 113 0.19 4.37 -18.58
N ASN A 114 -0.81 3.75 -19.18
CA ASN A 114 -2.20 4.20 -19.09
C ASN A 114 -3.05 3.31 -18.17
N ASP A 115 -2.45 2.37 -17.47
CA ASP A 115 -3.17 1.49 -16.56
C ASP A 115 -3.78 2.26 -15.39
N PRO A 116 -4.95 1.83 -14.90
CA PRO A 116 -5.75 2.64 -14.00
C PRO A 116 -5.09 2.90 -12.65
N GLY A 117 -4.26 1.98 -12.13
CA GLY A 117 -3.58 2.15 -10.85
C GLY A 117 -2.69 3.38 -10.83
N TYR A 118 -1.88 3.59 -11.88
CA TYR A 118 -1.07 4.79 -12.03
C TYR A 118 -1.92 6.07 -12.00
N ASN A 119 -2.98 6.08 -12.81
CA ASN A 119 -3.86 7.24 -12.91
C ASN A 119 -4.59 7.57 -11.62
N GLN A 120 -4.80 6.59 -10.74
CA GLN A 120 -5.48 6.77 -9.47
C GLN A 120 -4.60 7.36 -8.36
N MET A 121 -3.28 7.23 -8.46
CA MET A 121 -2.35 7.77 -7.45
C MET A 121 -2.46 9.29 -7.29
N LYS A 122 -2.86 10.01 -8.34
CA LYS A 122 -3.09 11.46 -8.27
C LYS A 122 -4.17 11.85 -7.25
N TYR A 123 -5.17 11.00 -7.04
CA TYR A 123 -6.27 11.31 -6.10
C TYR A 123 -5.76 11.31 -4.66
N LEU A 124 -4.95 10.31 -4.28
CA LEU A 124 -4.32 10.29 -2.96
C LEU A 124 -3.40 11.50 -2.77
N LYS A 125 -2.55 11.78 -3.76
CA LYS A 125 -1.66 12.94 -3.72
C LYS A 125 -2.43 14.24 -3.54
N ASN A 126 -3.47 14.46 -4.33
CA ASN A 126 -4.27 15.67 -4.25
C ASN A 126 -4.98 15.79 -2.90
N LEU A 127 -5.56 14.70 -2.39
CA LEU A 127 -6.17 14.67 -1.07
C LEU A 127 -5.19 15.09 0.02
N MET A 128 -3.99 14.51 0.02
CA MET A 128 -2.96 14.82 1.02
C MET A 128 -2.47 16.27 0.95
N LEU A 129 -2.44 16.87 -0.24
CA LEU A 129 -2.00 18.25 -0.46
C LEU A 129 -3.12 19.28 -0.29
N THR A 130 -4.37 18.86 -0.11
CA THR A 130 -5.50 19.77 0.18
C THR A 130 -5.39 20.39 1.57
N PHE A 131 -4.76 19.70 2.49
CA PHE A 131 -4.60 20.11 3.88
C PHE A 131 -3.12 20.29 4.23
N PRO A 132 -2.78 20.99 5.34
CA PRO A 132 -1.39 21.13 5.77
C PRO A 132 -0.71 19.79 6.03
N PHE A 133 0.07 19.33 5.06
CA PHE A 133 0.65 17.98 5.04
C PHE A 133 1.59 17.70 6.22
N PHE A 134 2.39 18.68 6.62
CA PHE A 134 3.38 18.52 7.70
C PHE A 134 2.79 18.48 9.11
N GLU A 135 1.51 18.84 9.26
CA GLU A 135 0.79 18.72 10.53
C GLU A 135 0.16 17.34 10.70
N ARG A 136 0.15 16.53 9.64
CA ARG A 136 -0.55 15.28 9.62
C ARG A 136 0.12 14.24 10.51
N VAL A 137 -0.67 13.65 11.40
CA VAL A 137 -0.28 12.53 12.25
C VAL A 137 -1.31 11.39 12.15
N PRO A 138 -0.88 10.12 12.17
CA PRO A 138 -1.82 9.02 12.31
C PRO A 138 -2.42 9.04 13.72
N ASP A 139 -3.73 8.87 13.82
CA ASP A 139 -4.43 8.86 15.11
C ASP A 139 -5.63 7.91 15.09
N GLN A 140 -5.44 6.71 15.57
CA GLN A 140 -6.49 5.68 15.63
C GLN A 140 -7.46 5.89 16.81
N SER A 141 -7.15 6.77 17.76
CA SER A 141 -7.99 7.02 18.93
C SER A 141 -9.30 7.74 18.59
N VAL A 142 -9.39 8.33 17.41
CA VAL A 142 -10.59 9.02 16.91
C VAL A 142 -11.68 8.06 16.42
N ILE A 143 -11.36 6.78 16.27
CA ILE A 143 -12.31 5.75 15.85
C ILE A 143 -12.88 5.10 17.11
N ALA A 144 -14.18 5.26 17.31
CA ALA A 144 -14.88 4.65 18.44
C ALA A 144 -15.08 3.14 18.23
N GLY A 145 -15.09 2.39 19.34
CA GLY A 145 -15.32 0.96 19.33
C GLY A 145 -14.17 0.14 18.74
N GLN A 146 -14.50 -0.98 18.11
CA GLN A 146 -13.52 -1.84 17.46
C GLN A 146 -13.21 -1.33 16.05
N ASN A 147 -11.95 -1.07 15.81
CA ASN A 147 -11.50 -0.53 14.53
C ASN A 147 -11.52 -1.54 13.37
N GLY A 148 -11.79 -2.81 13.61
CA GLY A 148 -11.72 -3.87 12.61
C GLY A 148 -10.28 -4.30 12.31
N GLU A 149 -10.20 -5.38 11.54
CA GLU A 149 -8.95 -6.01 11.13
C GLU A 149 -8.97 -6.26 9.62
N ARG A 150 -7.82 -6.53 9.04
CA ARG A 150 -7.68 -6.86 7.62
C ARG A 150 -8.35 -5.80 6.73
N TYR A 151 -9.17 -6.22 5.77
CA TYR A 151 -9.89 -5.31 4.87
C TYR A 151 -10.86 -4.36 5.59
N ASP A 152 -11.36 -4.75 6.75
CA ASP A 152 -12.25 -3.92 7.56
C ASP A 152 -11.52 -2.89 8.43
N ARG A 153 -10.19 -2.94 8.49
CA ARG A 153 -9.40 -1.96 9.21
C ARG A 153 -9.60 -0.57 8.62
N ALA A 154 -10.21 0.31 9.38
CA ALA A 154 -10.22 1.73 9.07
C ALA A 154 -8.95 2.40 9.64
N ILE A 155 -8.39 3.35 8.91
CA ILE A 155 -7.19 4.05 9.34
C ILE A 155 -7.43 5.54 9.32
N ALA A 156 -7.23 6.18 10.48
CA ALA A 156 -7.42 7.60 10.67
C ALA A 156 -6.10 8.37 10.71
N THR A 157 -6.12 9.55 10.14
CA THR A 157 -5.04 10.52 10.22
C THR A 157 -5.65 11.92 10.38
N ARG A 158 -4.98 12.81 11.11
CA ARG A 158 -5.46 14.17 11.33
C ARG A 158 -4.35 15.22 11.32
N GLY A 159 -4.73 16.45 11.12
CA GLY A 159 -3.94 17.63 11.43
C GLY A 159 -4.61 18.41 12.57
N ASN A 160 -4.31 19.70 12.64
CA ASN A 160 -4.88 20.58 13.67
C ASN A 160 -6.38 20.81 13.46
N ASP A 161 -6.80 21.03 12.21
CA ASP A 161 -8.16 21.44 11.85
C ASP A 161 -8.88 20.46 10.92
N TYR A 162 -8.33 19.26 10.73
CA TYR A 162 -8.96 18.25 9.88
C TYR A 162 -8.76 16.84 10.40
N LEU A 163 -9.69 15.98 10.03
CA LEU A 163 -9.66 14.54 10.24
C LEU A 163 -9.99 13.83 8.93
N MET A 164 -9.22 12.80 8.59
CA MET A 164 -9.48 11.92 7.47
C MET A 164 -9.48 10.47 7.93
N VAL A 165 -10.45 9.69 7.46
CA VAL A 165 -10.53 8.26 7.74
C VAL A 165 -10.63 7.50 6.43
N TYR A 166 -9.74 6.55 6.22
CA TYR A 166 -9.82 5.63 5.11
C TYR A 166 -10.51 4.33 5.54
N ASN A 167 -11.67 4.08 4.97
CA ASN A 167 -12.50 2.90 5.20
C ASN A 167 -12.66 2.16 3.86
N TYR A 168 -11.83 1.16 3.63
CA TYR A 168 -11.76 0.44 2.35
C TYR A 168 -13.04 -0.31 2.01
N THR A 169 -13.64 -0.99 2.97
CA THR A 169 -14.86 -1.79 2.76
C THR A 169 -16.13 -0.95 2.76
N GLY A 170 -16.05 0.30 3.22
CA GLY A 170 -17.23 1.17 3.36
C GLY A 170 -18.20 0.71 4.46
N ARG A 171 -17.74 -0.09 5.43
CA ARG A 171 -18.58 -0.51 6.54
C ARG A 171 -19.06 0.69 7.37
N PRO A 172 -20.22 0.58 8.04
CA PRO A 172 -20.64 1.59 9.01
C PRO A 172 -19.58 1.80 10.09
N MET A 173 -19.38 3.04 10.49
CA MET A 173 -18.43 3.46 11.53
C MET A 173 -19.11 4.44 12.50
N GLU A 174 -18.67 4.40 13.76
CA GLU A 174 -19.02 5.34 14.81
C GLU A 174 -17.81 6.19 15.22
#